data_e40082a87bcc23199f7d92b1bb1b6514
#
_entry.id   e40082a87bcc23199f7d92b1bb1b6514
#
_cell.length_a   1.000
_cell.length_b   1.000
_cell.length_c   1.000
_cell.angle_alpha   90.00
_cell.angle_beta   90.00
_cell.angle_gamma   90.00
#
_symmetry.space_group_name_H-M   'P 1'
#
loop_
_entity.id
_entity.type
_entity.pdbx_description
1 polymer ?
#
loop_
_entity_poly.entity_id
_entity_poly.type
_entity_poly.pdbx_seq_one_letter_code
_entity_poly.pdbx_strand_id
1 'polypeptide(L)'
;MGIKTYNPYTPSRRNMSGYDFEEITASTPEKSLTTSLKKHAGRNAQGKITVRHHGGGSRRKYRIIDFKRNKDGIPATVKSIEYDPNRTANIALICYADGEKKYILAPVGLKVGQTVMNGAEAEIKVGNCMELKDMPVGTQIHNIEMYPGHGGQLVRAAGVSAQLMAKEGKYAIIRMPSGEMRMVPIVCRASIGQVGNTEHNLVNIGKAGRKRHMGIRPTVRGSVMNPNDHPHGGGEGKAPVGRPGPCTPWCKPALGYKTRKKNKQSNKMIIRRRDGKALTK
;
A
#
# COMPACT_ATOMS: atom_id res chain seq x y z
N MET A 1 6.40 16.71 2.02
CA MET A 1 5.35 16.77 3.08
C MET A 1 6.07 16.68 4.41
N GLY A 2 5.85 17.64 5.31
CA GLY A 2 6.51 17.68 6.61
C GLY A 2 5.71 16.97 7.70
N ILE A 3 6.39 16.69 8.82
CA ILE A 3 5.78 16.13 10.01
C ILE A 3 5.51 17.23 11.01
N LYS A 4 4.25 17.41 11.38
CA LYS A 4 3.85 18.31 12.46
C LYS A 4 3.96 17.60 13.80
N THR A 5 4.72 18.18 14.72
CA THR A 5 4.76 17.77 16.13
C THR A 5 3.78 18.61 16.96
N TYR A 6 3.39 18.10 18.13
CA TYR A 6 2.45 18.75 19.00
C TYR A 6 3.07 19.06 20.35
N ASN A 7 2.67 20.15 20.97
CA ASN A 7 3.09 20.49 22.33
C ASN A 7 2.59 19.44 23.33
N PRO A 8 3.40 19.08 24.33
CA PRO A 8 3.15 17.96 25.24
C PRO A 8 2.18 18.33 26.38
N TYR A 9 1.03 18.90 26.07
CA TYR A 9 0.00 19.25 27.08
C TYR A 9 -0.63 18.04 27.78
N THR A 10 -0.63 16.88 27.12
CA THR A 10 -1.17 15.64 27.67
C THR A 10 -0.24 14.46 27.35
N PRO A 11 -0.29 13.34 28.12
CA PRO A 11 0.50 12.16 27.83
C PRO A 11 0.34 11.65 26.39
N SER A 12 -0.86 11.73 25.84
CA SER A 12 -1.14 11.33 24.45
C SER A 12 -0.45 12.23 23.43
N ARG A 13 -0.37 13.55 23.68
CA ARG A 13 0.20 14.51 22.76
C ARG A 13 1.72 14.55 22.79
N ARG A 14 2.34 14.12 23.90
CA ARG A 14 3.81 14.13 24.06
C ARG A 14 4.55 13.47 22.89
N ASN A 15 4.07 12.31 22.44
CA ASN A 15 4.71 11.53 21.37
C ASN A 15 3.88 11.52 20.08
N MET A 16 2.82 12.33 20.00
CA MET A 16 1.96 12.36 18.82
C MET A 16 2.60 13.23 17.74
N SER A 17 2.54 12.76 16.49
CA SER A 17 2.82 13.56 15.33
C SER A 17 1.70 13.43 14.27
N GLY A 18 1.73 14.26 13.28
CA GLY A 18 0.74 14.28 12.19
C GLY A 18 1.36 14.80 10.91
N TYR A 19 0.58 14.84 9.85
CA TYR A 19 0.97 15.48 8.60
C TYR A 19 0.73 16.99 8.67
N ASP A 20 1.55 17.75 7.98
CA ASP A 20 1.36 19.19 7.76
C ASP A 20 0.39 19.49 6.59
N PHE A 21 0.20 18.51 5.70
CA PHE A 21 -0.66 18.60 4.50
C PHE A 21 -0.26 19.68 3.48
N GLU A 22 0.97 20.16 3.48
CA GLU A 22 1.44 21.21 2.55
C GLU A 22 1.26 20.85 1.07
N GLU A 23 1.44 19.56 0.70
CA GLU A 23 1.26 19.11 -0.69
C GLU A 23 -0.21 19.05 -1.12
N ILE A 24 -1.16 19.11 -0.19
CA ILE A 24 -2.57 18.95 -0.48
C ILE A 24 -3.17 20.27 -0.92
N THR A 25 -3.68 20.30 -2.15
CA THR A 25 -4.25 21.51 -2.76
C THR A 25 -5.76 21.57 -2.69
N ALA A 26 -6.45 20.42 -2.48
CA ALA A 26 -7.90 20.38 -2.34
C ALA A 26 -8.33 19.42 -1.21
N SER A 27 -9.30 19.87 -0.40
CA SER A 27 -9.83 19.08 0.72
C SER A 27 -11.08 18.27 0.36
N THR A 28 -11.81 18.69 -0.69
CA THR A 28 -13.06 18.04 -1.14
C THR A 28 -12.81 17.16 -2.34
N PRO A 29 -13.22 15.87 -2.30
CA PRO A 29 -13.04 14.99 -3.44
C PRO A 29 -14.07 15.25 -4.55
N GLU A 30 -13.72 14.89 -5.79
CA GLU A 30 -14.63 14.89 -6.93
C GLU A 30 -15.78 13.90 -6.66
N LYS A 31 -17.02 14.39 -6.65
CA LYS A 31 -18.20 13.61 -6.25
C LYS A 31 -18.46 12.42 -7.17
N SER A 32 -18.29 12.60 -8.48
CA SER A 32 -18.48 11.57 -9.51
C SER A 32 -17.54 10.38 -9.35
N LEU A 33 -16.34 10.60 -8.78
CA LEU A 33 -15.32 9.57 -8.56
C LEU A 33 -15.32 9.00 -7.14
N THR A 34 -16.40 9.21 -6.35
CA THR A 34 -16.49 8.69 -4.99
C THR A 34 -17.66 7.73 -4.82
N THR A 35 -17.41 6.62 -4.11
CA THR A 35 -18.44 5.64 -3.75
C THR A 35 -18.47 5.38 -2.25
N SER A 36 -19.58 4.85 -1.76
CA SER A 36 -19.69 4.40 -0.37
C SER A 36 -18.89 3.12 -0.14
N LEU A 37 -18.16 3.05 0.97
CA LEU A 37 -17.42 1.86 1.36
C LEU A 37 -18.23 1.05 2.36
N LYS A 38 -18.66 -0.17 1.97
CA LYS A 38 -19.27 -1.13 2.89
C LYS A 38 -18.24 -1.64 3.88
N LYS A 39 -18.58 -1.67 5.17
CA LYS A 39 -17.71 -2.16 6.25
C LYS A 39 -18.10 -3.59 6.61
N HIS A 40 -17.21 -4.54 6.39
CA HIS A 40 -17.42 -5.95 6.75
C HIS A 40 -16.87 -6.32 8.14
N ALA A 41 -16.08 -5.44 8.77
CA ALA A 41 -15.50 -5.64 10.10
C ALA A 41 -14.81 -7.02 10.28
N GLY A 42 -14.12 -7.50 9.25
CA GLY A 42 -13.42 -8.78 9.25
C GLY A 42 -14.33 -10.02 9.21
N ARG A 43 -15.60 -9.86 8.85
CA ARG A 43 -16.58 -10.95 8.74
C ARG A 43 -16.64 -11.49 7.31
N ASN A 44 -16.85 -12.80 7.19
CA ASN A 44 -17.10 -13.49 5.92
C ASN A 44 -18.59 -13.38 5.49
N ALA A 45 -18.96 -14.05 4.39
CA ALA A 45 -20.34 -14.09 3.88
C ALA A 45 -21.34 -14.69 4.88
N GLN A 46 -20.90 -15.59 5.77
CA GLN A 46 -21.71 -16.21 6.83
C GLN A 46 -21.78 -15.35 8.12
N GLY A 47 -21.22 -14.15 8.14
CA GLY A 47 -21.17 -13.28 9.31
C GLY A 47 -20.14 -13.67 10.37
N LYS A 48 -19.35 -14.73 10.18
CA LYS A 48 -18.30 -15.17 11.12
C LYS A 48 -17.05 -14.31 10.97
N ILE A 49 -16.42 -13.97 12.10
CA ILE A 49 -15.16 -13.22 12.10
C ILE A 49 -14.03 -14.13 11.65
N THR A 50 -13.48 -13.88 10.46
CA THR A 50 -12.32 -14.58 9.90
C THR A 50 -11.03 -13.76 10.03
N VAL A 51 -11.14 -12.44 10.12
CA VAL A 51 -10.01 -11.54 10.36
C VAL A 51 -10.32 -10.71 11.61
N ARG A 52 -9.61 -11.00 12.69
CA ARG A 52 -9.81 -10.32 13.99
C ARG A 52 -9.29 -8.90 13.98
N HIS A 53 -9.69 -8.11 14.95
CA HIS A 53 -9.21 -6.75 15.24
C HIS A 53 -9.56 -5.71 14.17
N HIS A 54 -10.59 -5.95 13.36
CA HIS A 54 -11.16 -5.00 12.40
C HIS A 54 -12.55 -4.57 12.83
N GLY A 55 -12.91 -3.32 12.54
CA GLY A 55 -14.25 -2.78 12.74
C GLY A 55 -14.29 -1.41 13.39
N GLY A 56 -15.46 -0.80 13.37
CA GLY A 56 -15.64 0.59 13.79
C GLY A 56 -14.95 1.57 12.83
N GLY A 57 -14.32 2.58 13.38
CA GLY A 57 -13.61 3.62 12.63
C GLY A 57 -14.52 4.67 12.02
N SER A 58 -13.95 5.78 11.58
CA SER A 58 -14.64 6.89 10.94
C SER A 58 -15.29 6.49 9.62
N ARG A 59 -16.36 7.19 9.24
CA ARG A 59 -16.96 7.01 7.91
C ARG A 59 -15.96 7.51 6.85
N ARG A 60 -15.80 6.75 5.78
CA ARG A 60 -14.91 7.07 4.66
C ARG A 60 -15.63 6.80 3.35
N LYS A 61 -15.43 7.67 2.37
CA LYS A 61 -15.79 7.41 0.97
C LYS A 61 -14.59 6.79 0.26
N TYR A 62 -14.82 5.88 -0.64
CA TYR A 62 -13.79 5.32 -1.50
C TYR A 62 -13.63 6.21 -2.73
N ARG A 63 -12.38 6.55 -3.10
CA ARG A 63 -12.05 7.23 -4.35
C ARG A 63 -11.71 6.17 -5.38
N ILE A 64 -12.35 6.26 -6.53
CA ILE A 64 -12.09 5.37 -7.67
C ILE A 64 -10.78 5.80 -8.31
N ILE A 65 -9.74 4.98 -8.15
CA ILE A 65 -8.41 5.26 -8.71
C ILE A 65 -8.26 4.50 -10.03
N ASP A 66 -7.73 5.18 -11.02
CA ASP A 66 -7.36 4.57 -12.29
C ASP A 66 -6.00 3.86 -12.16
N PHE A 67 -6.05 2.57 -11.81
CA PHE A 67 -4.87 1.72 -11.76
C PHE A 67 -4.49 1.17 -13.14
N LYS A 68 -5.40 1.23 -14.12
CA LYS A 68 -5.15 0.67 -15.46
C LYS A 68 -4.38 1.62 -16.34
N ARG A 69 -4.65 2.92 -16.22
CA ARG A 69 -4.00 3.97 -17.04
C ARG A 69 -4.06 3.65 -18.53
N ASN A 70 -5.22 3.17 -19.01
CA ASN A 70 -5.40 2.65 -20.38
C ASN A 70 -5.79 3.69 -21.43
N LYS A 71 -5.74 4.97 -21.10
CA LYS A 71 -6.07 6.06 -22.02
C LYS A 71 -4.78 6.59 -22.62
N ASP A 72 -4.35 5.97 -23.71
CA ASP A 72 -3.06 6.25 -24.36
C ASP A 72 -3.15 7.46 -25.30
N GLY A 73 -2.03 8.18 -25.48
CA GLY A 73 -1.89 9.30 -26.42
C GLY A 73 -2.64 10.58 -26.04
N ILE A 74 -3.48 10.57 -25.02
CA ILE A 74 -4.26 11.73 -24.60
C ILE A 74 -3.60 12.38 -23.37
N PRO A 75 -3.15 13.64 -23.49
CA PRO A 75 -2.55 14.34 -22.36
C PRO A 75 -3.61 14.67 -21.30
N ALA A 76 -3.22 14.60 -20.04
CA ALA A 76 -4.06 14.97 -18.91
C ALA A 76 -3.32 15.98 -18.03
N THR A 77 -4.03 17.01 -17.56
CA THR A 77 -3.48 18.03 -16.66
C THR A 77 -3.83 17.69 -15.22
N VAL A 78 -2.86 17.79 -14.32
CA VAL A 78 -3.07 17.64 -12.87
C VAL A 78 -3.86 18.85 -12.34
N LYS A 79 -5.07 18.62 -11.82
CA LYS A 79 -5.95 19.67 -11.28
C LYS A 79 -5.77 19.88 -9.79
N SER A 80 -5.60 18.79 -9.02
CA SER A 80 -5.42 18.88 -7.58
C SER A 80 -4.64 17.67 -7.05
N ILE A 81 -4.03 17.85 -5.88
CA ILE A 81 -3.47 16.77 -5.06
C ILE A 81 -4.33 16.66 -3.81
N GLU A 82 -4.79 15.46 -3.48
CA GLU A 82 -5.79 15.22 -2.44
C GLU A 82 -5.37 14.13 -1.47
N TYR A 83 -5.83 14.24 -0.23
CA TYR A 83 -5.71 13.20 0.78
C TYR A 83 -6.76 12.10 0.56
N ASP A 84 -6.34 10.83 0.57
CA ASP A 84 -7.25 9.68 0.57
C ASP A 84 -7.17 8.91 1.89
N PRO A 85 -8.27 8.82 2.69
CA PRO A 85 -8.28 8.09 3.95
C PRO A 85 -8.19 6.56 3.78
N ASN A 86 -8.27 6.02 2.56
CA ASN A 86 -8.27 4.59 2.29
C ASN A 86 -6.88 4.05 1.93
N ARG A 87 -5.90 4.93 1.73
CA ARG A 87 -4.53 4.57 1.38
C ARG A 87 -3.52 5.45 2.09
N THR A 88 -2.28 5.02 2.08
CA THR A 88 -1.17 5.76 2.69
C THR A 88 -0.64 6.87 1.79
N ALA A 89 -0.74 6.68 0.47
CA ALA A 89 -0.32 7.64 -0.55
C ALA A 89 -1.37 8.72 -0.79
N ASN A 90 -0.94 9.92 -1.13
CA ASN A 90 -1.81 10.95 -1.69
C ASN A 90 -2.23 10.57 -3.12
N ILE A 91 -3.32 11.17 -3.58
CA ILE A 91 -3.85 10.98 -4.93
C ILE A 91 -3.87 12.31 -5.68
N ALA A 92 -3.77 12.24 -7.00
CA ALA A 92 -3.89 13.41 -7.85
C ALA A 92 -5.13 13.28 -8.74
N LEU A 93 -5.93 14.32 -8.82
CA LEU A 93 -7.02 14.44 -9.79
C LEU A 93 -6.43 14.94 -11.09
N ILE A 94 -6.55 14.15 -12.14
CA ILE A 94 -6.18 14.53 -13.50
C ILE A 94 -7.41 14.74 -14.36
N CYS A 95 -7.32 15.69 -15.28
CA CYS A 95 -8.35 15.96 -16.28
C CYS A 95 -7.71 15.79 -17.66
N TYR A 96 -8.22 14.84 -18.42
CA TYR A 96 -7.80 14.61 -19.81
C TYR A 96 -8.29 15.74 -20.73
N ALA A 97 -7.66 15.88 -21.90
CA ALA A 97 -8.03 16.89 -22.89
C ALA A 97 -9.48 16.78 -23.39
N ASP A 98 -10.06 15.57 -23.32
CA ASP A 98 -11.48 15.29 -23.63
C ASP A 98 -12.45 15.57 -22.48
N GLY A 99 -11.97 16.13 -21.36
CA GLY A 99 -12.78 16.49 -20.19
C GLY A 99 -12.98 15.35 -19.17
N GLU A 100 -12.59 14.11 -19.46
CA GLU A 100 -12.70 13.02 -18.49
C GLU A 100 -11.76 13.23 -17.30
N LYS A 101 -12.29 13.09 -16.09
CA LYS A 101 -11.53 13.18 -14.84
C LYS A 101 -11.22 11.80 -14.30
N LYS A 102 -10.00 11.59 -13.80
CA LYS A 102 -9.60 10.36 -13.10
C LYS A 102 -8.68 10.67 -11.93
N TYR A 103 -8.69 9.80 -10.91
CA TYR A 103 -7.68 9.82 -9.86
C TYR A 103 -6.52 8.90 -10.19
N ILE A 104 -5.31 9.35 -9.92
CA ILE A 104 -4.07 8.56 -9.98
C ILE A 104 -3.35 8.63 -8.64
N LEU A 105 -2.37 7.75 -8.40
CA LEU A 105 -1.44 7.92 -7.28
C LEU A 105 -0.56 9.14 -7.55
N ALA A 106 -0.37 9.99 -6.55
CA ALA A 106 0.51 11.14 -6.65
C ALA A 106 1.97 10.71 -6.39
N PRO A 107 2.86 10.74 -7.39
CA PRO A 107 4.29 10.53 -7.18
C PRO A 107 4.94 11.77 -6.56
N VAL A 108 6.14 11.56 -5.99
CA VAL A 108 6.98 12.64 -5.47
C VAL A 108 7.32 13.63 -6.61
N GLY A 109 7.18 14.93 -6.33
CA GLY A 109 7.52 15.99 -7.28
C GLY A 109 6.41 16.32 -8.30
N LEU A 110 5.29 15.62 -8.29
CA LEU A 110 4.14 15.99 -9.12
C LEU A 110 3.50 17.28 -8.59
N LYS A 111 3.27 18.26 -9.48
CA LYS A 111 2.66 19.55 -9.14
C LYS A 111 1.37 19.77 -9.92
N VAL A 112 0.49 20.61 -9.37
CA VAL A 112 -0.72 21.07 -10.06
C VAL A 112 -0.31 21.84 -11.33
N GLY A 113 -1.04 21.65 -12.43
CA GLY A 113 -0.75 22.22 -13.73
C GLY A 113 0.18 21.38 -14.61
N GLN A 114 0.89 20.41 -14.06
CA GLN A 114 1.72 19.52 -14.88
C GLN A 114 0.87 18.61 -15.76
N THR A 115 1.41 18.29 -16.93
CA THR A 115 0.80 17.35 -17.87
C THR A 115 1.36 15.96 -17.64
N VAL A 116 0.48 14.95 -17.59
CA VAL A 116 0.82 13.53 -17.54
C VAL A 116 0.20 12.81 -18.74
N MET A 117 0.90 11.85 -19.29
CA MET A 117 0.47 11.10 -20.46
C MET A 117 0.69 9.60 -20.27
N ASN A 118 -0.09 8.80 -21.00
CA ASN A 118 0.03 7.35 -21.00
C ASN A 118 0.38 6.86 -22.41
N GLY A 119 1.02 5.70 -22.51
CA GLY A 119 1.33 5.03 -23.77
C GLY A 119 2.80 5.12 -24.16
N ALA A 120 3.15 4.55 -25.31
CA ALA A 120 4.52 4.44 -25.79
C ALA A 120 5.16 5.80 -26.15
N GLU A 121 4.33 6.78 -26.56
CA GLU A 121 4.78 8.14 -26.93
C GLU A 121 5.01 9.04 -25.70
N ALA A 122 4.67 8.56 -24.52
CA ALA A 122 4.83 9.35 -23.30
C ALA A 122 6.32 9.51 -22.97
N GLU A 123 6.74 10.74 -22.69
CA GLU A 123 8.10 11.04 -22.24
C GLU A 123 8.40 10.36 -20.88
N ILE A 124 9.69 10.11 -20.60
CA ILE A 124 10.16 9.56 -19.33
C ILE A 124 10.12 10.63 -18.23
N LYS A 125 8.92 11.07 -17.88
CA LYS A 125 8.66 12.06 -16.83
C LYS A 125 7.86 11.45 -15.68
N VAL A 126 8.05 11.99 -14.47
CA VAL A 126 7.35 11.56 -13.27
C VAL A 126 5.83 11.68 -13.45
N GLY A 127 5.10 10.60 -13.17
CA GLY A 127 3.64 10.53 -13.31
C GLY A 127 3.17 9.91 -14.61
N ASN A 128 3.99 9.85 -15.66
CA ASN A 128 3.66 9.17 -16.90
C ASN A 128 3.61 7.65 -16.73
N CYS A 129 2.80 6.99 -17.53
CA CYS A 129 2.59 5.55 -17.50
C CYS A 129 2.82 4.96 -18.88
N MET A 130 3.65 3.91 -18.95
CA MET A 130 3.96 3.20 -20.20
C MET A 130 4.24 1.73 -19.93
N GLU A 131 4.42 0.96 -20.98
CA GLU A 131 4.83 -0.43 -20.88
C GLU A 131 6.29 -0.53 -20.42
N LEU A 132 6.63 -1.60 -19.71
CA LEU A 132 8.00 -1.82 -19.21
C LEU A 132 9.01 -1.95 -20.33
N LYS A 133 8.58 -2.35 -21.56
CA LYS A 133 9.46 -2.42 -22.74
C LYS A 133 10.02 -1.05 -23.12
N ASP A 134 9.22 0.01 -22.95
CA ASP A 134 9.55 1.37 -23.40
C ASP A 134 10.36 2.17 -22.36
N MET A 135 10.42 1.68 -21.12
CA MET A 135 11.16 2.34 -20.02
C MET A 135 12.66 1.97 -20.06
N PRO A 136 13.59 2.92 -19.85
CA PRO A 136 15.01 2.59 -19.70
C PRO A 136 15.28 1.78 -18.43
N VAL A 137 16.31 0.96 -18.48
CA VAL A 137 16.84 0.23 -17.31
C VAL A 137 17.36 1.24 -16.29
N GLY A 138 17.18 0.94 -15.00
CA GLY A 138 17.54 1.83 -13.89
C GLY A 138 16.41 2.76 -13.44
N THR A 139 15.34 2.94 -14.23
CA THR A 139 14.22 3.81 -13.89
C THR A 139 13.52 3.37 -12.62
N GLN A 140 13.19 4.35 -11.76
CA GLN A 140 12.30 4.14 -10.62
C GLN A 140 10.85 4.16 -11.08
N ILE A 141 10.10 3.15 -10.66
CA ILE A 141 8.72 2.92 -11.09
C ILE A 141 7.81 2.58 -9.91
N HIS A 142 6.53 2.84 -10.06
CA HIS A 142 5.48 2.48 -9.12
C HIS A 142 4.22 2.03 -9.85
N ASN A 143 3.18 1.62 -9.12
CA ASN A 143 1.90 1.18 -9.69
C ASN A 143 2.05 0.13 -10.80
N ILE A 144 2.82 -0.92 -10.53
CA ILE A 144 3.25 -1.92 -11.51
C ILE A 144 2.17 -2.98 -11.69
N GLU A 145 1.85 -3.31 -12.92
CA GLU A 145 0.99 -4.45 -13.25
C GLU A 145 1.72 -5.79 -13.04
N MET A 146 0.96 -6.81 -12.67
CA MET A 146 1.45 -8.19 -12.62
C MET A 146 1.07 -8.99 -13.87
N TYR A 147 -0.08 -8.65 -14.45
CA TYR A 147 -0.62 -9.23 -15.66
C TYR A 147 -1.12 -8.10 -16.56
N PRO A 148 -0.90 -8.16 -17.87
CA PRO A 148 -1.29 -7.09 -18.79
C PRO A 148 -2.78 -6.76 -18.69
N GLY A 149 -3.13 -5.48 -18.64
CA GLY A 149 -4.49 -4.97 -18.63
C GLY A 149 -5.28 -5.14 -17.31
N HIS A 150 -4.70 -5.77 -16.28
CA HIS A 150 -5.36 -5.93 -14.98
C HIS A 150 -5.25 -4.68 -14.10
N GLY A 151 -4.39 -3.74 -14.47
CA GLY A 151 -4.08 -2.55 -13.68
C GLY A 151 -2.97 -2.77 -12.65
N GLY A 152 -2.37 -1.71 -12.19
CA GLY A 152 -1.25 -1.74 -11.24
C GLY A 152 -1.65 -2.37 -9.91
N GLN A 153 -0.87 -3.34 -9.46
CA GLN A 153 -1.09 -4.09 -8.22
C GLN A 153 0.08 -3.97 -7.24
N LEU A 154 1.28 -3.75 -7.74
CA LEU A 154 2.50 -3.68 -6.93
C LEU A 154 2.94 -2.23 -6.73
N VAL A 155 3.67 -1.94 -5.65
CA VAL A 155 4.32 -0.66 -5.36
C VAL A 155 3.33 0.52 -5.39
N ARG A 156 2.33 0.50 -4.48
CA ARG A 156 1.27 1.52 -4.40
C ARG A 156 1.21 2.24 -3.05
N ALA A 157 2.04 1.84 -2.10
CA ALA A 157 2.07 2.46 -0.77
C ALA A 157 2.89 3.76 -0.79
N ALA A 158 2.68 4.60 0.22
CA ALA A 158 3.43 5.85 0.40
C ALA A 158 4.95 5.62 0.46
N GLY A 159 5.71 6.47 -0.21
CA GLY A 159 7.16 6.48 -0.17
C GLY A 159 7.86 5.30 -0.83
N VAL A 160 7.14 4.37 -1.48
CA VAL A 160 7.78 3.22 -2.12
C VAL A 160 8.07 3.47 -3.60
N SER A 161 9.15 2.87 -4.07
CA SER A 161 9.48 2.72 -5.49
C SER A 161 10.04 1.34 -5.74
N ALA A 162 9.96 0.85 -6.95
CA ALA A 162 10.70 -0.29 -7.45
C ALA A 162 11.66 0.18 -8.54
N GLN A 163 12.67 -0.60 -8.84
CA GLN A 163 13.64 -0.28 -9.89
C GLN A 163 13.60 -1.33 -10.99
N LEU A 164 13.54 -0.88 -12.23
CA LEU A 164 13.69 -1.73 -13.41
C LEU A 164 15.17 -2.08 -13.58
N MET A 165 15.53 -3.36 -13.36
CA MET A 165 16.93 -3.79 -13.34
C MET A 165 17.42 -4.27 -14.69
N ALA A 166 16.61 -5.03 -15.41
CA ALA A 166 16.94 -5.60 -16.71
C ALA A 166 15.68 -5.96 -17.50
N LYS A 167 15.86 -6.19 -18.80
CA LYS A 167 14.82 -6.70 -19.70
C LYS A 167 15.39 -7.95 -20.40
N GLU A 168 14.74 -9.09 -20.25
CA GLU A 168 15.19 -10.37 -20.78
C GLU A 168 14.05 -11.06 -21.52
N GLY A 169 14.13 -11.11 -22.83
CA GLY A 169 13.12 -11.72 -23.69
C GLY A 169 11.70 -11.16 -23.42
N LYS A 170 10.81 -11.99 -22.90
CA LYS A 170 9.41 -11.63 -22.62
C LYS A 170 9.20 -11.02 -21.21
N TYR A 171 10.25 -10.87 -20.42
CA TYR A 171 10.15 -10.44 -19.01
C TYR A 171 11.04 -9.24 -18.70
N ALA A 172 10.55 -8.40 -17.82
CA ALA A 172 11.29 -7.35 -17.15
C ALA A 172 11.64 -7.81 -15.73
N ILE A 173 12.88 -7.61 -15.30
CA ILE A 173 13.37 -7.92 -13.95
C ILE A 173 13.25 -6.65 -13.12
N ILE A 174 12.47 -6.73 -12.04
CA ILE A 174 12.16 -5.60 -11.16
C ILE A 174 12.66 -5.90 -9.76
N ARG A 175 13.41 -4.96 -9.18
CA ARG A 175 13.77 -4.94 -7.76
C ARG A 175 12.65 -4.26 -6.97
N MET A 176 11.96 -5.03 -6.14
CA MET A 176 10.86 -4.57 -5.31
C MET A 176 11.37 -3.80 -4.08
N PRO A 177 10.52 -2.96 -3.43
CA PRO A 177 10.89 -2.27 -2.19
C PRO A 177 11.36 -3.20 -1.06
N SER A 178 10.90 -4.45 -1.05
CA SER A 178 11.32 -5.48 -0.09
C SER A 178 12.72 -6.05 -0.35
N GLY A 179 13.37 -5.70 -1.49
CA GLY A 179 14.61 -6.31 -1.95
C GLY A 179 14.42 -7.57 -2.81
N GLU A 180 13.19 -8.07 -2.96
CA GLU A 180 12.87 -9.20 -3.84
C GLU A 180 13.09 -8.81 -5.30
N MET A 181 13.78 -9.67 -6.07
CA MET A 181 13.88 -9.53 -7.51
C MET A 181 12.87 -10.45 -8.19
N ARG A 182 12.02 -9.85 -9.01
CA ARG A 182 10.88 -10.51 -9.61
C ARG A 182 10.80 -10.24 -11.11
N MET A 183 10.44 -11.28 -11.86
CA MET A 183 10.06 -11.17 -13.26
C MET A 183 8.61 -10.73 -13.42
N VAL A 184 8.36 -9.82 -14.35
CA VAL A 184 7.03 -9.36 -14.75
C VAL A 184 7.01 -9.34 -16.29
N PRO A 185 5.90 -9.71 -16.96
CA PRO A 185 5.82 -9.61 -18.42
C PRO A 185 6.16 -8.20 -18.91
N ILE A 186 6.93 -8.09 -19.96
CA ILE A 186 7.47 -6.82 -20.47
C ILE A 186 6.38 -5.87 -21.01
N VAL A 187 5.23 -6.40 -21.40
CA VAL A 187 4.03 -5.65 -21.84
C VAL A 187 3.19 -5.10 -20.66
N CYS A 188 3.53 -5.45 -19.41
CA CYS A 188 2.89 -4.85 -18.25
C CYS A 188 3.23 -3.37 -18.14
N ARG A 189 2.27 -2.59 -17.65
CA ARG A 189 2.42 -1.14 -17.46
C ARG A 189 2.92 -0.81 -16.07
N ALA A 190 3.62 0.30 -15.98
CA ALA A 190 4.02 0.92 -14.72
C ALA A 190 4.03 2.44 -14.86
N SER A 191 3.97 3.15 -13.73
CA SER A 191 4.11 4.60 -13.68
C SER A 191 5.51 4.97 -13.24
N ILE A 192 6.07 6.03 -13.83
CA ILE A 192 7.43 6.52 -13.56
C ILE A 192 7.44 7.32 -12.25
N GLY A 193 8.47 7.10 -11.43
CA GLY A 193 8.75 7.82 -10.21
C GLY A 193 8.46 7.02 -8.94
N GLN A 194 8.67 7.67 -7.80
CA GLN A 194 8.39 7.18 -6.45
C GLN A 194 7.02 7.67 -5.99
N VAL A 195 6.27 6.86 -5.25
CA VAL A 195 5.00 7.28 -4.64
C VAL A 195 5.24 8.37 -3.59
N GLY A 196 4.42 9.41 -3.59
CA GLY A 196 4.48 10.53 -2.64
C GLY A 196 4.22 10.13 -1.18
N ASN A 197 4.16 11.14 -0.29
CA ASN A 197 3.99 10.97 1.15
C ASN A 197 5.10 10.10 1.79
N THR A 198 6.36 10.39 1.49
CA THR A 198 7.52 9.57 1.89
C THR A 198 7.68 9.42 3.40
N GLU A 199 7.23 10.41 4.18
CA GLU A 199 7.33 10.45 5.63
C GLU A 199 6.20 9.75 6.37
N HIS A 200 5.29 9.05 5.65
CA HIS A 200 4.14 8.36 6.25
C HIS A 200 4.53 7.45 7.43
N ASN A 201 5.63 6.74 7.31
CA ASN A 201 6.08 5.78 8.33
C ASN A 201 6.64 6.44 9.60
N LEU A 202 6.99 7.74 9.55
CA LEU A 202 7.53 8.50 10.66
C LEU A 202 6.43 9.08 11.56
N VAL A 203 5.17 9.05 11.11
CA VAL A 203 4.03 9.59 11.88
C VAL A 203 3.70 8.70 13.06
N ASN A 204 3.78 9.26 14.27
CA ASN A 204 3.39 8.60 15.50
C ASN A 204 1.91 8.89 15.84
N ILE A 205 1.12 7.84 15.96
CA ILE A 205 -0.32 7.94 16.24
C ILE A 205 -0.60 8.49 17.65
N GLY A 206 0.25 8.18 18.62
CA GLY A 206 0.28 8.73 19.97
C GLY A 206 -0.80 8.21 20.93
N LYS A 207 -1.98 7.78 20.47
CA LYS A 207 -3.08 7.29 21.33
C LYS A 207 -3.90 6.18 20.71
N ALA A 208 -4.45 5.31 21.56
CA ALA A 208 -5.30 4.19 21.17
C ALA A 208 -6.58 4.63 20.44
N GLY A 209 -7.19 5.76 20.86
CA GLY A 209 -8.38 6.31 20.21
C GLY A 209 -8.18 6.65 18.74
N ARG A 210 -6.98 7.12 18.33
CA ARG A 210 -6.67 7.39 16.93
C ARG A 210 -6.60 6.09 16.11
N LYS A 211 -6.06 5.00 16.67
CA LYS A 211 -6.13 3.66 16.06
C LYS A 211 -7.57 3.17 15.92
N ARG A 212 -8.41 3.43 16.94
CA ARG A 212 -9.85 3.09 16.88
C ARG A 212 -10.57 3.81 15.74
N HIS A 213 -10.28 5.08 15.51
CA HIS A 213 -10.83 5.85 14.38
C HIS A 213 -10.36 5.30 13.02
N MET A 214 -9.19 4.68 12.94
CA MET A 214 -8.71 3.99 11.74
C MET A 214 -9.40 2.64 11.47
N GLY A 215 -10.24 2.17 12.40
CA GLY A 215 -10.94 0.88 12.28
C GLY A 215 -10.19 -0.29 12.87
N ILE A 216 -9.15 -0.06 13.65
CA ILE A 216 -8.36 -1.09 14.34
C ILE A 216 -8.95 -1.28 15.73
N ARG A 217 -9.44 -2.49 16.03
CA ARG A 217 -9.94 -2.87 17.36
C ARG A 217 -8.78 -3.28 18.27
N PRO A 218 -8.94 -3.17 19.61
CA PRO A 218 -7.93 -3.62 20.56
C PRO A 218 -7.58 -5.09 20.37
N THR A 219 -6.31 -5.44 20.60
CA THR A 219 -5.80 -6.81 20.59
C THR A 219 -5.60 -7.27 22.03
N VAL A 220 -6.20 -8.40 22.38
CA VAL A 220 -5.99 -9.07 23.65
C VAL A 220 -4.90 -10.12 23.48
N ARG A 221 -3.90 -10.14 24.37
CA ARG A 221 -2.84 -11.14 24.36
C ARG A 221 -3.36 -12.49 24.86
N GLY A 222 -2.83 -13.61 24.33
CA GLY A 222 -3.30 -14.95 24.66
C GLY A 222 -3.13 -15.34 26.14
N SER A 223 -2.13 -14.80 26.83
CA SER A 223 -1.86 -15.09 28.26
C SER A 223 -2.94 -14.57 29.24
N VAL A 224 -3.86 -13.72 28.80
CA VAL A 224 -4.99 -13.23 29.63
C VAL A 224 -6.32 -13.84 29.21
N MET A 225 -6.29 -14.85 28.36
CA MET A 225 -7.46 -15.63 27.93
C MET A 225 -7.58 -16.89 28.76
N ASN A 226 -8.71 -17.58 28.64
CA ASN A 226 -8.90 -18.90 29.24
C ASN A 226 -8.11 -19.99 28.47
N PRO A 227 -7.81 -21.15 29.10
CA PRO A 227 -7.09 -22.24 28.45
C PRO A 227 -7.76 -22.79 27.18
N ASN A 228 -9.10 -22.74 27.10
CA ASN A 228 -9.86 -23.14 25.91
C ASN A 228 -9.77 -22.16 24.76
N ASP A 229 -9.46 -20.87 25.03
CA ASP A 229 -9.42 -19.82 24.02
C ASP A 229 -8.03 -19.65 23.38
N HIS A 230 -6.98 -19.96 24.14
CA HIS A 230 -5.61 -19.78 23.66
C HIS A 230 -4.63 -20.75 24.37
N PRO A 231 -3.64 -21.31 23.62
CA PRO A 231 -2.60 -22.17 24.20
C PRO A 231 -1.78 -21.56 25.34
N HIS A 232 -1.77 -20.24 25.47
CA HIS A 232 -1.10 -19.49 26.55
C HIS A 232 -2.06 -19.08 27.67
N GLY A 233 -3.33 -19.46 27.59
CA GLY A 233 -4.35 -19.10 28.56
C GLY A 233 -4.24 -19.90 29.84
N GLY A 234 -4.86 -19.36 30.89
CA GLY A 234 -4.90 -19.98 32.23
C GLY A 234 -3.72 -19.60 33.14
N GLY A 235 -3.72 -20.17 34.33
CA GLY A 235 -2.73 -19.88 35.37
C GLY A 235 -3.15 -18.72 36.27
N GLU A 236 -2.41 -18.53 37.37
CA GLU A 236 -2.62 -17.50 38.38
C GLU A 236 -1.77 -16.25 38.05
N GLY A 237 -2.35 -15.07 38.26
CA GLY A 237 -1.66 -13.78 38.11
C GLY A 237 -1.05 -13.58 36.73
N LYS A 238 0.24 -13.25 36.68
CA LYS A 238 1.01 -13.10 35.44
C LYS A 238 1.70 -14.41 35.03
N ALA A 239 0.91 -15.45 34.75
CA ALA A 239 1.43 -16.74 34.35
C ALA A 239 2.34 -16.63 33.09
N PRO A 240 3.46 -17.40 33.04
CA PRO A 240 4.34 -17.47 31.89
C PRO A 240 3.66 -18.18 30.72
N VAL A 241 4.30 -18.14 29.54
CA VAL A 241 3.79 -18.78 28.31
C VAL A 241 3.68 -20.31 28.48
N GLY A 242 4.49 -20.92 29.34
CA GLY A 242 4.45 -22.36 29.65
C GLY A 242 4.78 -23.30 28.49
N ARG A 243 5.44 -22.77 27.42
CA ARG A 243 5.82 -23.52 26.22
C ARG A 243 7.22 -23.10 25.78
N PRO A 244 7.93 -23.94 24.99
CA PRO A 244 9.28 -23.60 24.49
C PRO A 244 9.32 -22.29 23.66
N GLY A 245 8.19 -21.88 23.11
CA GLY A 245 8.07 -20.63 22.36
C GLY A 245 6.62 -20.16 22.23
N PRO A 246 6.41 -18.89 21.85
CA PRO A 246 5.07 -18.34 21.70
C PRO A 246 4.32 -19.02 20.54
N CYS A 247 3.04 -19.32 20.77
CA CYS A 247 2.15 -19.96 19.82
C CYS A 247 1.01 -19.03 19.40
N THR A 248 0.47 -19.29 18.23
CA THR A 248 -0.80 -18.73 17.76
C THR A 248 -1.98 -19.44 18.47
N PRO A 249 -3.22 -18.90 18.39
CA PRO A 249 -4.41 -19.61 18.91
C PRO A 249 -4.60 -21.03 18.35
N TRP A 250 -4.00 -21.33 17.20
CA TRP A 250 -4.05 -22.65 16.55
C TRP A 250 -2.80 -23.50 16.83
N CYS A 251 -2.09 -23.26 17.90
CA CYS A 251 -0.90 -24.01 18.36
C CYS A 251 0.30 -23.98 17.40
N LYS A 252 0.31 -23.11 16.41
CA LYS A 252 1.47 -22.93 15.51
C LYS A 252 2.46 -21.94 16.12
N PRO A 253 3.79 -22.11 15.89
CA PRO A 253 4.77 -21.12 16.33
C PRO A 253 4.42 -19.72 15.82
N ALA A 254 4.41 -18.71 16.70
CA ALA A 254 4.05 -17.34 16.37
C ALA A 254 5.19 -16.58 15.70
N LEU A 255 6.44 -16.89 16.04
CA LEU A 255 7.65 -16.22 15.54
C LEU A 255 8.46 -17.16 14.65
N GLY A 256 8.98 -16.63 13.54
CA GLY A 256 9.90 -17.33 12.65
C GLY A 256 9.28 -18.45 11.79
N TYR A 257 8.02 -18.77 11.93
CA TYR A 257 7.37 -19.81 11.14
C TYR A 257 7.16 -19.37 9.68
N LYS A 258 7.68 -20.18 8.74
CA LYS A 258 7.54 -19.91 7.30
C LYS A 258 6.13 -20.28 6.82
N THR A 259 5.28 -19.28 6.61
CA THR A 259 3.87 -19.49 6.20
C THR A 259 3.67 -19.60 4.69
N ARG A 260 4.66 -19.22 3.87
CA ARG A 260 4.56 -19.35 2.41
C ARG A 260 4.60 -20.83 2.01
N LYS A 261 3.60 -21.25 1.21
CA LYS A 261 3.58 -22.63 0.66
C LYS A 261 4.80 -22.87 -0.24
N LYS A 262 5.47 -24.04 -0.10
CA LYS A 262 6.66 -24.39 -0.87
C LYS A 262 6.38 -24.37 -2.39
N ASN A 263 5.29 -25.00 -2.83
CA ASN A 263 4.92 -25.16 -4.24
C ASN A 263 3.95 -24.08 -4.72
N LYS A 264 4.21 -22.81 -4.37
CA LYS A 264 3.39 -21.71 -4.87
C LYS A 264 3.78 -21.38 -6.32
N GLN A 265 2.79 -21.36 -7.24
CA GLN A 265 3.01 -21.10 -8.66
C GLN A 265 3.81 -19.82 -8.94
N SER A 266 3.58 -18.77 -8.15
CA SER A 266 4.33 -17.51 -8.26
C SER A 266 5.81 -17.60 -7.94
N ASN A 267 6.33 -18.76 -7.47
CA ASN A 267 7.77 -18.95 -7.25
C ASN A 267 8.56 -18.91 -8.58
N LYS A 268 7.95 -19.33 -9.67
CA LYS A 268 8.58 -19.30 -11.02
C LYS A 268 8.97 -17.88 -11.45
N MET A 269 8.29 -16.86 -10.92
CA MET A 269 8.52 -15.45 -11.24
C MET A 269 9.46 -14.73 -10.27
N ILE A 270 9.98 -15.41 -9.25
CA ILE A 270 10.89 -14.82 -8.26
C ILE A 270 12.30 -15.35 -8.52
N ILE A 271 13.21 -14.44 -8.86
CA ILE A 271 14.64 -14.77 -9.10
C ILE A 271 15.35 -14.84 -7.75
N ARG A 272 15.17 -13.82 -6.92
CA ARG A 272 15.85 -13.66 -5.64
C ARG A 272 14.89 -13.15 -4.58
N ARG A 273 14.91 -13.75 -3.41
CA ARG A 273 14.10 -13.32 -2.26
C ARG A 273 14.71 -12.10 -1.57
N ARG A 274 13.92 -11.49 -0.66
CA ARG A 274 14.33 -10.34 0.15
C ARG A 274 15.57 -10.59 1.02
N ASP A 275 15.82 -11.84 1.40
CA ASP A 275 16.98 -12.29 2.19
C ASP A 275 18.24 -12.52 1.33
N GLY A 276 18.17 -12.21 0.05
CA GLY A 276 19.27 -12.34 -0.88
C GLY A 276 19.48 -13.75 -1.43
N LYS A 277 18.74 -14.75 -0.97
CA LYS A 277 18.86 -16.13 -1.43
C LYS A 277 18.10 -16.33 -2.74
N ALA A 278 18.72 -16.98 -3.71
CA ALA A 278 18.04 -17.48 -4.88
C ALA A 278 16.96 -18.48 -4.46
N LEU A 279 15.84 -18.53 -5.18
CA LEU A 279 14.90 -19.63 -5.03
C LEU A 279 15.56 -20.86 -5.66
N THR A 280 16.06 -21.78 -4.84
CA THR A 280 16.39 -23.12 -5.30
C THR A 280 15.14 -23.71 -5.97
N LYS A 281 15.31 -24.09 -7.23
CA LYS A 281 14.30 -24.80 -8.01
C LYS A 281 13.94 -26.15 -7.36
#